data_8714dfe224d9ec71ef3445f6aaa0c6a6
#
_entry.id   8714dfe224d9ec71ef3445f6aaa0c6a6
#
_cell.length_a   1.000
_cell.length_b   1.000
_cell.length_c   1.000
_cell.angle_alpha   90.00
_cell.angle_beta   90.00
_cell.angle_gamma   90.00
#
_symmetry.space_group_name_H-M   'P 1'
#
loop_
_entity.id
_entity.type
_entity.pdbx_description
1 polymer ?
#
loop_
_entity_poly.entity_id
_entity_poly.type
_entity_poly.pdbx_seq_one_letter_code
_entity_poly.pdbx_strand_id
1 'polypeptide(L)'
;MLDFFPLSKPREKQVKAVQFIQAAIERGYKHIVVSAPTGTGKTAIGATLCLWAASQNASSLRGEPGGYYLVTQKMLQDQLEKDFVKHPQFGCASLKSAAAYECDEPRFKNCEIGRTKNKCGGCTKYNPLKEKFLTSTIGVTNYSYFITEKLNVGKMPTRRVMVLDECHNIERLLVRFFDITVGQEQMDDVEVLDRIPEFSSINHFILWCNNVYKPRLKEKAENMASVAHSSEAVEDINKAMKLAMQLQKLCRALDSMNANPQDWVFWSQEDQKIKGKQYIARPLYAHEFTSSLFGDSDVILHMSAFPGDKITYCQSLGLDPNDVAWIGLGSTFPVENRPIHIASVGSMSMRNIDATLPVLIKYTIRIMDKFHDKKGLIHCNSYKVGQALYDALNDTAHSNRIIYPKSAEEREQAFNDHANSKMPTVIISPSMTEGFDFAGTLAEWQIIAKVPFPNMGDKHTCKRKDVDDNWYKMETIKTIVQACGRIVRSETDKGTTYIMDSDINRLLDYNSNLFPKWWLSAMIRR
;
A
#
# COMPACT_ATOMS: atom_id res chain seq x y z
N MET A 1 28.27 -10.28 -3.38
CA MET A 1 27.08 -9.39 -3.53
C MET A 1 27.38 -7.95 -3.09
N LEU A 2 28.16 -7.71 -2.03
CA LEU A 2 28.48 -6.34 -1.54
C LEU A 2 29.19 -5.45 -2.57
N ASP A 3 29.95 -6.03 -3.49
CA ASP A 3 30.62 -5.29 -4.56
C ASP A 3 29.66 -4.57 -5.53
N PHE A 4 28.38 -4.96 -5.50
CA PHE A 4 27.29 -4.36 -6.26
C PHE A 4 26.50 -3.31 -5.47
N PHE A 5 27.01 -2.89 -4.30
CA PHE A 5 26.29 -1.90 -3.50
C PHE A 5 26.31 -0.52 -4.21
N PRO A 6 25.16 0.13 -4.41
CA PRO A 6 25.05 1.29 -5.31
C PRO A 6 25.66 2.58 -4.77
N LEU A 7 25.96 2.66 -3.48
CA LEU A 7 26.53 3.84 -2.83
C LEU A 7 28.00 3.61 -2.43
N SER A 8 28.73 4.67 -2.21
CA SER A 8 30.19 4.62 -1.95
C SER A 8 30.56 3.82 -0.70
N LYS A 9 29.69 3.83 0.34
CA LYS A 9 29.95 3.11 1.58
C LYS A 9 28.64 2.58 2.19
N PRO A 10 28.48 1.24 2.31
CA PRO A 10 27.32 0.67 3.00
C PRO A 10 27.45 0.88 4.51
N ARG A 11 26.32 1.11 5.17
CA ARG A 11 26.23 1.14 6.63
C ARG A 11 26.26 -0.29 7.17
N GLU A 12 26.66 -0.48 8.43
CA GLU A 12 26.77 -1.80 9.07
C GLU A 12 25.52 -2.69 8.88
N LYS A 13 24.33 -2.12 9.09
CA LYS A 13 23.06 -2.87 8.93
C LYS A 13 22.74 -3.22 7.49
N GLN A 14 23.17 -2.40 6.53
CA GLN A 14 23.06 -2.71 5.11
C GLN A 14 23.99 -3.87 4.74
N VAL A 15 25.22 -3.85 5.24
CA VAL A 15 26.16 -4.98 5.09
C VAL A 15 25.57 -6.26 5.65
N LYS A 16 25.03 -6.21 6.87
CA LYS A 16 24.38 -7.36 7.51
C LYS A 16 23.19 -7.89 6.70
N ALA A 17 22.36 -6.99 6.15
CA ALA A 17 21.23 -7.39 5.31
C ALA A 17 21.70 -8.06 4.01
N VAL A 18 22.67 -7.47 3.31
CA VAL A 18 23.17 -8.00 2.04
C VAL A 18 23.86 -9.36 2.24
N GLN A 19 24.64 -9.52 3.29
CA GLN A 19 25.26 -10.80 3.65
C GLN A 19 24.22 -11.86 3.98
N PHE A 20 23.15 -11.49 4.71
CA PHE A 20 22.05 -12.40 5.00
C PHE A 20 21.32 -12.84 3.72
N ILE A 21 21.01 -11.89 2.82
CA ILE A 21 20.36 -12.17 1.54
C ILE A 21 21.23 -13.14 0.72
N GLN A 22 22.52 -12.88 0.63
CA GLN A 22 23.45 -13.76 -0.07
C GLN A 22 23.45 -15.18 0.51
N ALA A 23 23.60 -15.31 1.83
CA ALA A 23 23.59 -16.61 2.50
C ALA A 23 22.25 -17.34 2.35
N ALA A 24 21.12 -16.62 2.31
CA ALA A 24 19.81 -17.21 2.07
C ALA A 24 19.68 -17.76 0.65
N ILE A 25 20.15 -17.02 -0.36
CA ILE A 25 20.17 -17.48 -1.75
C ILE A 25 21.05 -18.73 -1.90
N GLU A 26 22.23 -18.74 -1.31
CA GLU A 26 23.16 -19.90 -1.33
C GLU A 26 22.55 -21.15 -0.68
N ARG A 27 21.61 -20.98 0.26
CA ARG A 27 20.83 -22.05 0.89
C ARG A 27 19.57 -22.44 0.11
N GLY A 28 19.30 -21.80 -1.02
CA GLY A 28 18.15 -22.10 -1.89
C GLY A 28 16.82 -21.47 -1.48
N TYR A 29 16.82 -20.48 -0.59
CA TYR A 29 15.59 -19.78 -0.23
C TYR A 29 15.12 -18.90 -1.40
N LYS A 30 13.88 -19.09 -1.84
CA LYS A 30 13.22 -18.25 -2.83
C LYS A 30 12.69 -16.94 -2.19
N HIS A 31 12.08 -17.02 -1.01
CA HIS A 31 11.50 -15.89 -0.31
C HIS A 31 12.39 -15.43 0.82
N ILE A 32 12.81 -14.17 0.77
CA ILE A 32 13.71 -13.56 1.77
C ILE A 32 13.06 -12.31 2.31
N VAL A 33 12.85 -12.22 3.62
CA VAL A 33 12.22 -11.07 4.27
C VAL A 33 13.25 -10.29 5.07
N VAL A 34 13.36 -9.00 4.79
CA VAL A 34 14.19 -8.05 5.52
C VAL A 34 13.30 -7.01 6.21
N SER A 35 13.07 -7.20 7.50
CA SER A 35 12.41 -6.20 8.35
C SER A 35 13.44 -5.17 8.80
N ALA A 36 13.39 -3.98 8.23
CA ALA A 36 14.37 -2.92 8.44
C ALA A 36 13.65 -1.58 8.68
N PRO A 37 13.78 -0.96 9.87
CA PRO A 37 13.17 0.32 10.16
C PRO A 37 13.47 1.40 9.13
N THR A 38 12.64 2.44 9.10
CA THR A 38 12.87 3.62 8.25
C THR A 38 14.28 4.18 8.48
N GLY A 39 14.87 4.78 7.44
CA GLY A 39 16.24 5.29 7.51
C GLY A 39 17.36 4.26 7.38
N THR A 40 17.06 2.97 7.40
CA THR A 40 18.08 1.91 7.19
C THR A 40 18.66 1.93 5.76
N GLY A 41 17.95 2.54 4.80
CA GLY A 41 18.35 2.58 3.40
C GLY A 41 18.00 1.28 2.65
N LYS A 42 16.79 0.77 2.87
CA LYS A 42 16.22 -0.42 2.19
C LYS A 42 16.38 -0.38 0.68
N THR A 43 16.22 0.81 0.10
CA THR A 43 16.33 1.03 -1.35
C THR A 43 17.67 0.57 -1.91
N ALA A 44 18.77 0.91 -1.24
CA ALA A 44 20.11 0.47 -1.65
C ALA A 44 20.30 -1.04 -1.51
N ILE A 45 19.69 -1.67 -0.49
CA ILE A 45 19.71 -3.13 -0.30
C ILE A 45 19.02 -3.83 -1.47
N GLY A 46 17.81 -3.39 -1.83
CA GLY A 46 17.07 -3.96 -2.97
C GLY A 46 17.76 -3.74 -4.31
N ALA A 47 18.32 -2.55 -4.54
CA ALA A 47 19.11 -2.26 -5.74
C ALA A 47 20.35 -3.15 -5.83
N THR A 48 21.04 -3.41 -4.72
CA THR A 48 22.18 -4.35 -4.67
C THR A 48 21.82 -5.72 -5.20
N LEU A 49 20.67 -6.25 -4.79
CA LEU A 49 20.20 -7.55 -5.26
C LEU A 49 19.92 -7.55 -6.77
N CYS A 50 19.28 -6.51 -7.31
CA CYS A 50 19.02 -6.41 -8.75
C CYS A 50 20.33 -6.32 -9.57
N LEU A 51 21.29 -5.51 -9.12
CA LEU A 51 22.60 -5.34 -9.77
C LEU A 51 23.41 -6.65 -9.73
N TRP A 52 23.43 -7.32 -8.57
CA TRP A 52 24.05 -8.62 -8.43
C TRP A 52 23.43 -9.66 -9.36
N ALA A 53 22.08 -9.73 -9.42
CA ALA A 53 21.37 -10.67 -10.28
C ALA A 53 21.67 -10.46 -11.76
N ALA A 54 21.91 -9.21 -12.19
CA ALA A 54 22.28 -8.89 -13.55
C ALA A 54 23.66 -9.47 -13.94
N SER A 55 24.60 -9.53 -12.99
CA SER A 55 25.96 -10.01 -13.21
C SER A 55 26.07 -11.55 -13.20
N GLN A 56 25.02 -12.29 -12.76
CA GLN A 56 25.10 -13.73 -12.68
C GLN A 56 24.98 -14.38 -14.08
N ASN A 57 25.57 -15.57 -14.24
CA ASN A 57 25.43 -16.34 -15.46
C ASN A 57 24.01 -16.92 -15.61
N ALA A 58 23.56 -17.15 -16.85
CA ALA A 58 22.25 -17.72 -17.16
C ALA A 58 22.03 -19.14 -16.59
N SER A 59 23.11 -19.86 -16.25
CA SER A 59 23.05 -21.19 -15.64
C SER A 59 22.70 -21.17 -14.15
N SER A 60 22.85 -20.03 -13.47
CA SER A 60 22.63 -19.91 -12.02
C SER A 60 21.25 -19.40 -11.64
N LEU A 61 20.65 -18.54 -12.46
CA LEU A 61 19.32 -17.96 -12.23
C LEU A 61 18.52 -17.93 -13.53
N ARG A 62 17.22 -18.18 -13.43
CA ARG A 62 16.29 -18.15 -14.57
C ARG A 62 15.86 -16.73 -14.90
N GLY A 63 15.34 -16.53 -16.10
CA GLY A 63 14.79 -15.25 -16.54
C GLY A 63 15.84 -14.23 -17.00
N GLU A 64 15.34 -13.06 -17.36
CA GLU A 64 16.15 -11.94 -17.84
C GLU A 64 17.04 -11.37 -16.73
N PRO A 65 18.27 -10.92 -17.08
CA PRO A 65 19.18 -10.31 -16.12
C PRO A 65 18.57 -9.13 -15.36
N GLY A 66 18.94 -9.00 -14.07
CA GLY A 66 18.43 -7.92 -13.21
C GLY A 66 17.14 -8.26 -12.48
N GLY A 67 16.40 -7.24 -12.10
CA GLY A 67 15.22 -7.40 -11.26
C GLY A 67 14.13 -6.36 -11.48
N TYR A 68 12.92 -6.69 -10.99
CA TYR A 68 11.87 -5.72 -10.76
C TYR A 68 11.97 -5.14 -9.34
N TYR A 69 11.79 -3.83 -9.24
CA TYR A 69 11.65 -3.13 -7.96
C TYR A 69 10.24 -2.57 -7.86
N LEU A 70 9.41 -3.18 -7.01
CA LEU A 70 7.99 -2.84 -6.88
C LEU A 70 7.75 -1.97 -5.65
N VAL A 71 7.04 -0.84 -5.85
CA VAL A 71 6.68 0.13 -4.82
C VAL A 71 5.17 0.29 -4.69
N THR A 72 4.70 0.76 -3.53
CA THR A 72 3.26 0.92 -3.28
C THR A 72 2.67 2.18 -3.93
N GLN A 73 3.46 3.24 -4.08
CA GLN A 73 2.98 4.57 -4.48
C GLN A 73 3.84 5.19 -5.58
N LYS A 74 3.19 6.00 -6.44
CA LYS A 74 3.87 6.74 -7.51
C LYS A 74 4.95 7.69 -6.98
N MET A 75 4.74 8.32 -5.83
CA MET A 75 5.69 9.24 -5.21
C MET A 75 6.99 8.53 -4.80
N LEU A 76 6.91 7.31 -4.26
CA LEU A 76 8.10 6.49 -3.97
C LEU A 76 8.81 6.06 -5.26
N GLN A 77 8.05 5.82 -6.32
CA GLN A 77 8.60 5.55 -7.64
C GLN A 77 9.40 6.75 -8.18
N ASP A 78 8.85 7.98 -8.03
CA ASP A 78 9.52 9.22 -8.45
C ASP A 78 10.79 9.49 -7.64
N GLN A 79 10.79 9.14 -6.35
CA GLN A 79 11.98 9.24 -5.51
C GLN A 79 13.07 8.26 -5.96
N LEU A 80 12.71 7.01 -6.25
CA LEU A 80 13.63 6.02 -6.80
C LEU A 80 14.20 6.45 -8.16
N GLU A 81 13.37 7.07 -9.01
CA GLU A 81 13.84 7.67 -10.25
C GLU A 81 14.92 8.72 -10.00
N LYS A 82 14.71 9.62 -9.05
CA LYS A 82 15.69 10.66 -8.70
C LYS A 82 16.98 10.08 -8.13
N ASP A 83 16.87 9.04 -7.31
CA ASP A 83 18.01 8.46 -6.61
C ASP A 83 18.86 7.54 -7.49
N PHE A 84 18.25 6.82 -8.45
CA PHE A 84 18.94 5.82 -9.27
C PHE A 84 19.01 6.16 -10.77
N VAL A 85 17.99 6.77 -11.37
CA VAL A 85 18.00 7.08 -12.81
C VAL A 85 19.07 8.11 -13.16
N LYS A 86 19.41 9.00 -12.22
CA LYS A 86 20.52 9.95 -12.39
C LYS A 86 21.91 9.30 -12.47
N HIS A 87 21.99 8.02 -12.19
CA HIS A 87 23.21 7.23 -12.19
C HIS A 87 23.17 6.19 -13.31
N PRO A 88 23.61 6.51 -14.56
CA PRO A 88 23.51 5.61 -15.71
C PRO A 88 24.12 4.22 -15.49
N GLN A 89 25.14 4.14 -14.62
CA GLN A 89 25.80 2.88 -14.27
C GLN A 89 24.87 1.83 -13.64
N PHE A 90 23.71 2.22 -13.10
CA PHE A 90 22.78 1.28 -12.50
C PHE A 90 21.77 0.68 -13.49
N GLY A 91 21.73 1.20 -14.73
CA GLY A 91 20.81 0.70 -15.75
C GLY A 91 19.36 0.69 -15.28
N CYS A 92 18.95 1.69 -14.49
CA CYS A 92 17.61 1.79 -13.90
C CYS A 92 16.64 2.46 -14.86
N ALA A 93 15.41 1.93 -14.94
CA ALA A 93 14.32 2.58 -15.66
C ALA A 93 13.00 2.42 -14.86
N SER A 94 12.20 3.48 -14.89
CA SER A 94 10.91 3.52 -14.23
C SER A 94 9.78 3.58 -15.24
N LEU A 95 8.69 2.87 -14.98
CA LEU A 95 7.51 2.87 -15.82
C LEU A 95 6.23 2.96 -14.97
N LYS A 96 5.39 3.93 -15.28
CA LYS A 96 4.03 4.08 -14.76
C LYS A 96 3.01 3.53 -15.77
N SER A 97 1.73 3.50 -15.40
CA SER A 97 0.67 3.16 -16.35
C SER A 97 0.63 4.14 -17.53
N ALA A 98 0.18 3.67 -18.68
CA ALA A 98 0.05 4.50 -19.89
C ALA A 98 -0.82 5.75 -19.68
N ALA A 99 -1.78 5.69 -18.75
CA ALA A 99 -2.61 6.83 -18.36
C ALA A 99 -1.81 7.99 -17.71
N ALA A 100 -0.61 7.72 -17.20
CA ALA A 100 0.24 8.75 -16.58
C ALA A 100 1.08 9.55 -17.57
N TYR A 101 1.05 9.20 -18.85
CA TYR A 101 1.83 9.87 -19.89
C TYR A 101 0.92 10.54 -20.91
N GLU A 102 1.27 11.74 -21.32
CA GLU A 102 0.61 12.41 -22.44
C GLU A 102 0.80 11.62 -23.74
N CYS A 103 -0.18 11.66 -24.63
CA CYS A 103 -0.06 11.09 -25.96
C CYS A 103 0.67 12.07 -26.90
N ASP A 104 1.47 11.55 -27.84
CA ASP A 104 2.07 12.37 -28.91
C ASP A 104 1.00 12.92 -29.86
N GLU A 105 -0.13 12.23 -30.00
CA GLU A 105 -1.29 12.73 -30.73
C GLU A 105 -2.10 13.64 -29.82
N PRO A 106 -2.15 14.97 -30.07
CA PRO A 106 -2.75 15.95 -29.15
C PRO A 106 -4.25 15.76 -28.88
N ARG A 107 -4.97 15.03 -29.78
CA ARG A 107 -6.38 14.71 -29.59
C ARG A 107 -6.65 13.76 -28.44
N PHE A 108 -5.66 13.02 -28.00
CA PHE A 108 -5.78 12.05 -26.92
C PHE A 108 -5.10 12.55 -25.65
N LYS A 109 -5.89 12.62 -24.57
CA LYS A 109 -5.44 13.12 -23.27
C LYS A 109 -4.22 12.36 -22.72
N ASN A 110 -4.12 11.07 -22.99
CA ASN A 110 -3.03 10.23 -22.49
C ASN A 110 -2.72 9.06 -23.44
N CYS A 111 -1.59 8.39 -23.20
CA CYS A 111 -1.14 7.26 -23.99
C CYS A 111 -2.05 6.02 -23.92
N GLU A 112 -2.83 5.87 -22.86
CA GLU A 112 -3.76 4.74 -22.74
C GLU A 112 -4.84 4.82 -23.83
N ILE A 113 -5.41 6.01 -24.03
CA ILE A 113 -6.40 6.28 -25.08
C ILE A 113 -5.77 6.18 -26.46
N GLY A 114 -4.58 6.76 -26.66
CA GLY A 114 -3.88 6.71 -27.95
C GLY A 114 -3.55 5.28 -28.42
N ARG A 115 -3.23 4.39 -27.49
CA ARG A 115 -2.95 2.98 -27.79
C ARG A 115 -4.15 2.20 -28.33
N THR A 116 -5.36 2.47 -27.83
CA THR A 116 -6.60 1.85 -28.33
C THR A 116 -6.88 2.20 -29.80
N LYS A 117 -6.33 3.31 -30.28
CA LYS A 117 -6.47 3.77 -31.66
C LYS A 117 -5.31 3.35 -32.58
N ASN A 118 -4.40 2.48 -32.11
CA ASN A 118 -3.21 2.08 -32.87
C ASN A 118 -2.38 3.25 -33.43
N LYS A 119 -2.45 4.43 -32.81
CA LYS A 119 -1.69 5.64 -33.21
C LYS A 119 -0.29 5.70 -32.59
N CYS A 120 0.27 4.54 -32.24
CA CYS A 120 1.56 4.43 -31.55
C CYS A 120 2.77 4.22 -32.49
N GLY A 121 2.56 4.25 -33.82
CA GLY A 121 3.67 4.28 -34.78
C GLY A 121 4.47 5.57 -34.62
N GLY A 122 5.76 5.47 -34.26
CA GLY A 122 6.60 6.64 -33.98
C GLY A 122 6.37 7.30 -32.62
N CYS A 123 5.71 6.64 -31.67
CA CYS A 123 5.53 7.17 -30.30
C CYS A 123 6.87 7.52 -29.65
N THR A 124 7.00 8.78 -29.15
CA THR A 124 8.21 9.28 -28.49
C THR A 124 8.11 9.28 -26.97
N LYS A 125 6.92 9.03 -26.41
CA LYS A 125 6.63 9.12 -24.97
C LYS A 125 6.68 7.74 -24.29
N TYR A 126 5.58 7.01 -24.34
CA TYR A 126 5.40 5.79 -23.55
C TYR A 126 6.15 4.57 -24.09
N ASN A 127 6.11 4.31 -25.41
CA ASN A 127 6.70 3.09 -25.97
C ASN A 127 8.23 3.01 -25.75
N PRO A 128 9.02 4.08 -25.98
CA PRO A 128 10.46 4.05 -25.70
C PRO A 128 10.76 3.84 -24.20
N LEU A 129 9.94 4.43 -23.32
CA LEU A 129 10.09 4.23 -21.88
C LEU A 129 9.76 2.80 -21.47
N LYS A 130 8.72 2.20 -22.08
CA LYS A 130 8.36 0.79 -21.83
C LYS A 130 9.47 -0.13 -22.30
N GLU A 131 10.02 0.08 -23.49
CA GLU A 131 11.15 -0.71 -24.02
C GLU A 131 12.37 -0.58 -23.11
N LYS A 132 12.75 0.66 -22.75
CA LYS A 132 13.83 0.90 -21.79
C LYS A 132 13.60 0.21 -20.46
N PHE A 133 12.36 0.24 -19.93
CA PHE A 133 12.00 -0.45 -18.70
C PHE A 133 12.17 -1.97 -18.84
N LEU A 134 11.70 -2.55 -19.93
CA LEU A 134 11.77 -3.99 -20.15
C LEU A 134 13.21 -4.51 -20.32
N THR A 135 14.13 -3.67 -20.77
CA THR A 135 15.55 -4.01 -20.99
C THR A 135 16.49 -3.50 -19.87
N SER A 136 15.95 -2.76 -18.90
CA SER A 136 16.75 -2.17 -17.80
C SER A 136 17.24 -3.23 -16.82
N THR A 137 18.37 -2.96 -16.15
CA THR A 137 18.88 -3.80 -15.05
C THR A 137 17.93 -3.75 -13.83
N ILE A 138 17.42 -2.55 -13.51
CA ILE A 138 16.44 -2.33 -12.44
C ILE A 138 15.18 -1.73 -13.05
N GLY A 139 14.13 -2.53 -13.16
CA GLY A 139 12.82 -2.08 -13.62
C GLY A 139 11.96 -1.63 -12.45
N VAL A 140 11.82 -0.30 -12.23
CA VAL A 140 11.01 0.26 -11.14
C VAL A 140 9.57 0.49 -11.59
N THR A 141 8.62 -0.04 -10.84
CA THR A 141 7.19 0.21 -11.09
C THR A 141 6.37 0.03 -9.82
N ASN A 142 5.07 0.40 -9.86
CA ASN A 142 4.19 0.14 -8.74
C ASN A 142 3.47 -1.20 -8.87
N TYR A 143 3.06 -1.76 -7.70
CA TYR A 143 2.38 -3.06 -7.64
C TYR A 143 1.17 -3.15 -8.55
N SER A 144 0.29 -2.14 -8.53
CA SER A 144 -0.96 -2.18 -9.30
C SER A 144 -0.70 -2.30 -10.80
N TYR A 145 0.24 -1.51 -11.32
CA TYR A 145 0.64 -1.58 -12.72
C TYR A 145 1.28 -2.93 -13.05
N PHE A 146 2.21 -3.41 -12.20
CA PHE A 146 2.87 -4.69 -12.41
C PHE A 146 1.87 -5.85 -12.46
N ILE A 147 0.97 -5.94 -11.48
CA ILE A 147 -0.07 -6.98 -11.42
C ILE A 147 -0.96 -6.91 -12.66
N THR A 148 -1.39 -5.71 -13.07
CA THR A 148 -2.24 -5.51 -14.24
C THR A 148 -1.55 -5.96 -15.52
N GLU A 149 -0.32 -5.51 -15.78
CA GLU A 149 0.43 -5.89 -16.99
C GLU A 149 0.77 -7.39 -17.02
N LYS A 150 1.15 -7.96 -15.89
CA LYS A 150 1.47 -9.39 -15.80
C LYS A 150 0.24 -10.26 -16.02
N LEU A 151 -0.88 -9.94 -15.40
CA LEU A 151 -2.08 -10.76 -15.47
C LEU A 151 -2.93 -10.50 -16.72
N ASN A 152 -3.00 -9.25 -17.21
CA ASN A 152 -3.89 -8.91 -18.31
C ASN A 152 -3.21 -8.94 -19.67
N VAL A 153 -1.96 -8.49 -19.73
CA VAL A 153 -1.25 -8.30 -21.01
C VAL A 153 -0.26 -9.43 -21.26
N GLY A 154 0.23 -10.10 -20.21
CA GLY A 154 1.20 -11.21 -20.29
C GLY A 154 2.56 -10.81 -20.88
N LYS A 155 2.87 -9.50 -20.97
CA LYS A 155 4.06 -8.96 -21.63
C LYS A 155 5.19 -8.58 -20.67
N MET A 156 5.06 -8.88 -19.39
CA MET A 156 6.16 -8.70 -18.44
C MET A 156 7.10 -9.91 -18.51
N PRO A 157 8.33 -9.76 -19.00
CA PRO A 157 9.30 -10.86 -19.01
C PRO A 157 9.60 -11.31 -17.59
N THR A 158 9.89 -12.59 -17.44
CA THR A 158 10.40 -13.12 -16.17
C THR A 158 11.79 -12.55 -15.91
N ARG A 159 12.00 -11.96 -14.74
CA ARG A 159 13.31 -11.52 -14.26
C ARG A 159 13.79 -12.37 -13.10
N ARG A 160 15.11 -12.44 -12.95
CA ARG A 160 15.77 -13.27 -11.94
C ARG A 160 15.32 -12.97 -10.51
N VAL A 161 15.17 -11.67 -10.21
CA VAL A 161 14.80 -11.24 -8.88
C VAL A 161 13.62 -10.27 -8.90
N MET A 162 12.88 -10.25 -7.80
CA MET A 162 11.81 -9.30 -7.53
C MET A 162 12.01 -8.69 -6.14
N VAL A 163 12.04 -7.38 -6.07
CA VAL A 163 12.11 -6.61 -4.83
C VAL A 163 10.75 -6.00 -4.53
N LEU A 164 10.22 -6.32 -3.37
CA LEU A 164 8.91 -5.89 -2.89
C LEU A 164 9.10 -4.89 -1.76
N ASP A 165 9.08 -3.60 -2.08
CA ASP A 165 9.20 -2.55 -1.07
C ASP A 165 7.85 -2.26 -0.41
N GLU A 166 7.89 -1.95 0.89
CA GLU A 166 6.72 -1.84 1.76
C GLU A 166 5.80 -3.08 1.65
N CYS A 167 6.42 -4.26 1.71
CA CYS A 167 5.80 -5.56 1.48
C CYS A 167 4.62 -5.88 2.42
N HIS A 168 4.50 -5.19 3.55
CA HIS A 168 3.36 -5.30 4.48
C HIS A 168 2.01 -4.95 3.85
N ASN A 169 2.01 -4.30 2.67
CA ASN A 169 0.80 -3.92 1.93
C ASN A 169 0.35 -4.96 0.89
N ILE A 170 1.14 -6.00 0.62
CA ILE A 170 0.90 -6.93 -0.51
C ILE A 170 -0.43 -7.64 -0.34
N GLU A 171 -0.74 -8.19 0.85
CA GLU A 171 -2.01 -8.87 1.11
C GLU A 171 -3.19 -7.96 0.75
N ARG A 172 -3.21 -6.75 1.30
CA ARG A 172 -4.28 -5.77 1.06
C ARG A 172 -4.41 -5.39 -0.41
N LEU A 173 -3.29 -5.24 -1.11
CA LEU A 173 -3.28 -4.91 -2.54
C LEU A 173 -3.84 -6.05 -3.39
N LEU A 174 -3.44 -7.29 -3.15
CA LEU A 174 -3.94 -8.45 -3.87
C LEU A 174 -5.43 -8.68 -3.60
N VAL A 175 -5.85 -8.68 -2.35
CA VAL A 175 -7.26 -8.85 -1.96
C VAL A 175 -8.15 -7.80 -2.66
N ARG A 176 -7.74 -6.52 -2.68
CA ARG A 176 -8.49 -5.46 -3.36
C ARG A 176 -8.44 -5.55 -4.89
N PHE A 177 -7.37 -6.08 -5.44
CA PHE A 177 -7.26 -6.24 -6.89
C PHE A 177 -8.26 -7.26 -7.42
N PHE A 178 -8.54 -8.31 -6.64
CA PHE A 178 -9.44 -9.39 -7.05
C PHE A 178 -10.88 -9.23 -6.54
N ASP A 179 -11.19 -8.26 -5.66
CA ASP A 179 -12.57 -8.04 -5.24
C ASP A 179 -13.46 -7.67 -6.43
N ILE A 180 -14.72 -8.05 -6.40
CA ILE A 180 -15.72 -7.62 -7.36
C ILE A 180 -16.90 -6.96 -6.66
N THR A 181 -17.42 -5.94 -7.32
CA THR A 181 -18.64 -5.25 -6.92
C THR A 181 -19.59 -5.24 -8.11
N VAL A 182 -20.81 -5.68 -7.90
CA VAL A 182 -21.88 -5.63 -8.90
C VAL A 182 -23.08 -4.93 -8.27
N GLY A 183 -23.44 -3.80 -8.81
CA GLY A 183 -24.59 -2.99 -8.42
C GLY A 183 -25.32 -2.46 -9.62
N GLN A 184 -26.20 -1.49 -9.44
CA GLN A 184 -27.00 -0.94 -10.51
C GLN A 184 -26.12 -0.27 -11.59
N GLU A 185 -25.04 0.43 -11.22
CA GLU A 185 -24.11 1.03 -12.20
C GLU A 185 -23.55 -0.03 -13.17
N GLN A 186 -23.13 -1.20 -12.64
CA GLN A 186 -22.60 -2.27 -13.46
C GLN A 186 -23.68 -2.95 -14.32
N MET A 187 -24.92 -2.95 -13.86
CA MET A 187 -26.07 -3.44 -14.64
C MET A 187 -26.42 -2.48 -15.77
N ASP A 188 -26.40 -1.19 -15.51
CA ASP A 188 -26.65 -0.13 -16.51
C ASP A 188 -25.55 -0.13 -17.59
N ASP A 189 -24.30 -0.37 -17.22
CA ASP A 189 -23.17 -0.49 -18.15
C ASP A 189 -23.39 -1.60 -19.20
N VAL A 190 -24.09 -2.68 -18.84
CA VAL A 190 -24.38 -3.82 -19.73
C VAL A 190 -25.81 -3.82 -20.28
N GLU A 191 -26.56 -2.74 -20.05
CA GLU A 191 -27.95 -2.56 -20.54
C GLU A 191 -28.89 -3.70 -20.10
N VAL A 192 -28.71 -4.19 -18.89
CA VAL A 192 -29.64 -5.15 -18.30
C VAL A 192 -30.85 -4.38 -17.76
N LEU A 193 -32.00 -4.57 -18.40
CA LEU A 193 -33.25 -3.86 -18.06
C LEU A 193 -33.85 -4.27 -16.71
N ASP A 194 -33.45 -5.43 -16.21
CA ASP A 194 -33.98 -5.95 -14.96
C ASP A 194 -33.16 -5.44 -13.77
N ARG A 195 -33.81 -5.27 -12.63
CA ARG A 195 -33.14 -4.97 -11.37
C ARG A 195 -32.20 -6.11 -11.01
N ILE A 196 -31.08 -5.78 -10.37
CA ILE A 196 -30.19 -6.79 -9.81
C ILE A 196 -30.98 -7.72 -8.88
N PRO A 197 -30.90 -9.07 -9.04
CA PRO A 197 -31.62 -9.99 -8.18
C PRO A 197 -31.11 -9.96 -6.74
N GLU A 198 -31.95 -10.45 -5.82
CA GLU A 198 -31.47 -10.66 -4.46
C GLU A 198 -30.75 -12.00 -4.35
N PHE A 199 -29.55 -11.99 -3.77
CA PHE A 199 -28.75 -13.19 -3.55
C PHE A 199 -28.71 -13.52 -2.07
N SER A 200 -29.13 -14.75 -1.73
CA SER A 200 -29.10 -15.29 -0.38
C SER A 200 -27.74 -15.89 0.00
N SER A 201 -26.89 -16.16 -0.98
CA SER A 201 -25.58 -16.79 -0.77
C SER A 201 -24.60 -16.44 -1.89
N ILE A 202 -23.30 -16.64 -1.63
CA ILE A 202 -22.27 -16.49 -2.64
C ILE A 202 -22.48 -17.45 -3.83
N ASN A 203 -22.97 -18.68 -3.58
CA ASN A 203 -23.21 -19.66 -4.64
C ASN A 203 -24.31 -19.19 -5.61
N HIS A 204 -25.39 -18.58 -5.11
CA HIS A 204 -26.41 -17.97 -5.97
C HIS A 204 -25.85 -16.82 -6.80
N PHE A 205 -24.99 -16.00 -6.18
CA PHE A 205 -24.31 -14.89 -6.88
C PHE A 205 -23.37 -15.41 -7.98
N ILE A 206 -22.56 -16.43 -7.69
CA ILE A 206 -21.65 -17.07 -8.65
C ILE A 206 -22.44 -17.63 -9.83
N LEU A 207 -23.52 -18.37 -9.56
CA LEU A 207 -24.36 -18.97 -10.59
C LEU A 207 -24.97 -17.91 -11.52
N TRP A 208 -25.50 -16.85 -10.96
CA TRP A 208 -26.05 -15.73 -11.71
C TRP A 208 -24.97 -14.99 -12.50
N CYS A 209 -23.80 -14.74 -11.90
CA CYS A 209 -22.69 -14.13 -12.62
C CYS A 209 -22.24 -14.96 -13.84
N ASN A 210 -22.13 -16.28 -13.68
CA ASN A 210 -21.73 -17.15 -14.77
C ASN A 210 -22.76 -17.22 -15.91
N ASN A 211 -24.06 -17.31 -15.58
CA ASN A 211 -25.11 -17.58 -16.53
C ASN A 211 -25.78 -16.33 -17.11
N VAL A 212 -25.72 -15.20 -16.41
CA VAL A 212 -26.43 -13.97 -16.80
C VAL A 212 -25.47 -12.81 -17.02
N TYR A 213 -24.71 -12.41 -15.97
CA TYR A 213 -23.94 -11.17 -16.01
C TYR A 213 -22.70 -11.27 -16.91
N LYS A 214 -21.89 -12.32 -16.76
CA LYS A 214 -20.67 -12.51 -17.56
C LYS A 214 -20.94 -12.60 -19.06
N PRO A 215 -21.92 -13.38 -19.56
CA PRO A 215 -22.24 -13.42 -20.99
C PRO A 215 -22.62 -12.05 -21.55
N ARG A 216 -23.47 -11.29 -20.86
CA ARG A 216 -23.90 -9.95 -21.29
C ARG A 216 -22.75 -8.94 -21.25
N LEU A 217 -21.94 -8.99 -20.19
CA LEU A 217 -20.75 -8.14 -20.09
C LEU A 217 -19.77 -8.42 -21.23
N LYS A 218 -19.60 -9.69 -21.61
CA LYS A 218 -18.76 -10.10 -22.73
C LYS A 218 -19.29 -9.55 -24.04
N GLU A 219 -20.56 -9.77 -24.33
CA GLU A 219 -21.21 -9.26 -25.54
C GLU A 219 -21.09 -7.72 -25.65
N LYS A 220 -21.37 -7.00 -24.54
CA LYS A 220 -21.26 -5.55 -24.51
C LYS A 220 -19.83 -5.06 -24.68
N ALA A 221 -18.86 -5.75 -24.07
CA ALA A 221 -17.44 -5.42 -24.22
C ALA A 221 -16.95 -5.61 -25.67
N GLU A 222 -17.37 -6.70 -26.34
CA GLU A 222 -17.04 -6.97 -27.74
C GLU A 222 -17.69 -5.94 -28.68
N ASN A 223 -18.97 -5.61 -28.47
CA ASN A 223 -19.67 -4.59 -29.24
C ASN A 223 -19.02 -3.21 -29.07
N MET A 224 -18.72 -2.80 -27.81
CA MET A 224 -18.07 -1.52 -27.56
C MET A 224 -16.63 -1.46 -28.07
N ALA A 225 -15.91 -2.59 -28.11
CA ALA A 225 -14.59 -2.65 -28.73
C ALA A 225 -14.68 -2.38 -30.25
N SER A 226 -15.70 -2.91 -30.93
CA SER A 226 -15.96 -2.64 -32.34
C SER A 226 -16.32 -1.16 -32.58
N VAL A 227 -17.19 -0.58 -31.76
CA VAL A 227 -17.54 0.84 -31.82
C VAL A 227 -16.30 1.70 -31.57
N ALA A 228 -15.53 1.42 -30.52
CA ALA A 228 -14.30 2.14 -30.20
C ALA A 228 -13.24 2.04 -31.31
N HIS A 229 -13.21 0.97 -32.07
CA HIS A 229 -12.29 0.84 -33.22
C HIS A 229 -12.65 1.83 -34.35
N SER A 230 -13.93 2.01 -34.63
CA SER A 230 -14.43 2.90 -35.70
C SER A 230 -14.66 4.35 -35.24
N SER A 231 -15.02 4.57 -33.98
CA SER A 231 -15.30 5.91 -33.40
C SER A 231 -14.01 6.68 -33.10
N GLU A 232 -14.02 8.00 -33.26
CA GLU A 232 -12.99 8.92 -32.78
C GLU A 232 -13.31 9.51 -31.40
N ALA A 233 -14.48 9.20 -30.85
CA ALA A 233 -14.92 9.72 -29.56
C ALA A 233 -14.14 9.07 -28.40
N VAL A 234 -13.54 9.89 -27.55
CA VAL A 234 -12.78 9.46 -26.37
C VAL A 234 -13.67 8.69 -25.37
N GLU A 235 -14.96 9.06 -25.30
CA GLU A 235 -15.94 8.40 -24.44
C GLU A 235 -16.17 6.94 -24.81
N ASP A 236 -16.28 6.62 -26.10
CA ASP A 236 -16.47 5.25 -26.57
C ASP A 236 -15.25 4.38 -26.24
N ILE A 237 -14.06 4.95 -26.40
CA ILE A 237 -12.80 4.27 -26.08
C ILE A 237 -12.72 3.97 -24.59
N ASN A 238 -13.02 4.97 -23.74
CA ASN A 238 -13.01 4.79 -22.30
C ASN A 238 -14.05 3.75 -21.84
N LYS A 239 -15.24 3.75 -22.43
CA LYS A 239 -16.29 2.79 -22.14
C LYS A 239 -15.88 1.37 -22.53
N ALA A 240 -15.32 1.19 -23.72
CA ALA A 240 -14.79 -0.11 -24.18
C ALA A 240 -13.69 -0.65 -23.22
N MET A 241 -12.74 0.20 -22.83
CA MET A 241 -11.69 -0.16 -21.90
C MET A 241 -12.23 -0.53 -20.52
N LYS A 242 -13.18 0.26 -19.97
CA LYS A 242 -13.84 -0.03 -18.69
C LYS A 242 -14.50 -1.42 -18.71
N LEU A 243 -15.27 -1.73 -19.74
CA LEU A 243 -15.96 -3.02 -19.89
C LEU A 243 -14.98 -4.20 -20.04
N ALA A 244 -13.93 -4.03 -20.84
CA ALA A 244 -12.91 -5.06 -20.99
C ALA A 244 -12.19 -5.37 -19.66
N MET A 245 -11.84 -4.34 -18.89
CA MET A 245 -11.22 -4.51 -17.56
C MET A 245 -12.18 -5.16 -16.57
N GLN A 246 -13.46 -4.78 -16.56
CA GLN A 246 -14.49 -5.40 -15.74
C GLN A 246 -14.66 -6.88 -16.07
N LEU A 247 -14.71 -7.24 -17.35
CA LEU A 247 -14.84 -8.63 -17.81
C LEU A 247 -13.64 -9.47 -17.36
N GLN A 248 -12.43 -8.97 -17.53
CA GLN A 248 -11.22 -9.68 -17.11
C GLN A 248 -11.18 -9.89 -15.59
N LYS A 249 -11.54 -8.85 -14.83
CA LYS A 249 -11.60 -8.91 -13.36
C LYS A 249 -12.66 -9.93 -12.91
N LEU A 250 -13.85 -9.89 -13.52
CA LEU A 250 -14.94 -10.82 -13.23
C LEU A 250 -14.55 -12.27 -13.55
N CYS A 251 -13.94 -12.55 -14.70
CA CYS A 251 -13.53 -13.91 -15.08
C CYS A 251 -12.60 -14.51 -14.02
N ARG A 252 -11.54 -13.80 -13.64
CA ARG A 252 -10.58 -14.29 -12.63
C ARG A 252 -11.22 -14.52 -11.27
N ALA A 253 -12.05 -13.58 -10.82
CA ALA A 253 -12.74 -13.72 -9.56
C ALA A 253 -13.69 -14.93 -9.58
N LEU A 254 -14.41 -15.14 -10.69
CA LEU A 254 -15.29 -16.31 -10.86
C LEU A 254 -14.53 -17.63 -10.89
N ASP A 255 -13.37 -17.68 -11.52
CA ASP A 255 -12.53 -18.90 -11.54
C ASP A 255 -12.11 -19.28 -10.11
N SER A 256 -11.66 -18.31 -9.29
CA SER A 256 -11.33 -18.53 -7.88
C SER A 256 -12.58 -18.85 -7.02
N MET A 257 -13.68 -18.09 -7.18
CA MET A 257 -14.92 -18.33 -6.43
C MET A 257 -15.55 -19.68 -6.75
N ASN A 258 -15.50 -20.15 -8.00
CA ASN A 258 -15.99 -21.47 -8.39
C ASN A 258 -15.17 -22.59 -7.74
N ALA A 259 -13.85 -22.39 -7.60
CA ALA A 259 -12.97 -23.38 -6.98
C ALA A 259 -13.14 -23.41 -5.45
N ASN A 260 -13.17 -22.25 -4.80
CA ASN A 260 -13.13 -22.11 -3.34
C ASN A 260 -14.08 -21.00 -2.85
N PRO A 261 -15.42 -21.17 -2.93
CA PRO A 261 -16.38 -20.14 -2.53
C PRO A 261 -16.29 -19.78 -1.04
N GLN A 262 -15.82 -20.71 -0.18
CA GLN A 262 -15.63 -20.51 1.26
C GLN A 262 -14.51 -19.52 1.59
N ASP A 263 -13.56 -19.30 0.68
CA ASP A 263 -12.44 -18.38 0.85
C ASP A 263 -12.78 -16.95 0.37
N TRP A 264 -14.08 -16.69 0.17
CA TRP A 264 -14.60 -15.39 -0.21
C TRP A 264 -15.60 -14.86 0.82
N VAL A 265 -15.52 -13.59 1.08
CA VAL A 265 -16.53 -12.87 1.88
C VAL A 265 -17.51 -12.23 0.93
N PHE A 266 -18.79 -12.55 1.10
CA PHE A 266 -19.88 -12.04 0.28
C PHE A 266 -20.88 -11.27 1.13
N TRP A 267 -21.26 -10.07 0.67
CA TRP A 267 -22.28 -9.25 1.34
C TRP A 267 -22.94 -8.28 0.38
N SER A 268 -24.05 -7.71 0.81
CA SER A 268 -24.70 -6.58 0.15
C SER A 268 -24.63 -5.33 1.01
N GLN A 269 -24.63 -4.17 0.36
CA GLN A 269 -24.77 -2.88 1.01
C GLN A 269 -25.55 -1.92 0.09
N GLU A 270 -26.11 -0.85 0.67
CA GLU A 270 -26.72 0.23 -0.13
C GLU A 270 -25.60 1.02 -0.83
N ASP A 271 -25.81 1.30 -2.12
CA ASP A 271 -24.94 2.20 -2.86
C ASP A 271 -25.24 3.65 -2.45
N GLN A 272 -24.21 4.36 -2.00
CA GLN A 272 -24.36 5.76 -1.56
C GLN A 272 -24.58 6.74 -2.72
N LYS A 273 -24.21 6.37 -3.95
CA LYS A 273 -24.29 7.23 -5.13
C LYS A 273 -25.55 6.95 -5.96
N ILE A 274 -25.90 5.70 -6.11
CA ILE A 274 -27.03 5.24 -6.91
C ILE A 274 -27.95 4.49 -5.95
N LYS A 275 -29.22 4.95 -5.80
CA LYS A 275 -30.19 4.27 -4.94
C LYS A 275 -30.35 2.82 -5.40
N GLY A 276 -29.89 1.87 -4.59
CA GLY A 276 -29.98 0.45 -4.87
C GLY A 276 -28.96 -0.38 -4.10
N LYS A 277 -29.14 -1.68 -4.10
CA LYS A 277 -28.20 -2.62 -3.51
C LYS A 277 -27.02 -2.85 -4.44
N GLN A 278 -25.82 -2.92 -3.90
CA GLN A 278 -24.66 -3.49 -4.54
C GLN A 278 -24.17 -4.73 -3.77
N TYR A 279 -23.73 -5.72 -4.50
CA TYR A 279 -23.19 -6.97 -3.97
C TYR A 279 -21.67 -6.97 -4.14
N ILE A 280 -20.98 -7.34 -3.09
CA ILE A 280 -19.53 -7.35 -3.04
C ILE A 280 -19.07 -8.77 -2.70
N ALA A 281 -18.16 -9.29 -3.50
CA ALA A 281 -17.42 -10.50 -3.20
C ALA A 281 -15.93 -10.16 -3.14
N ARG A 282 -15.28 -10.47 -2.02
CA ARG A 282 -13.87 -10.17 -1.77
C ARG A 282 -13.15 -11.39 -1.24
N PRO A 283 -11.96 -11.75 -1.79
CA PRO A 283 -11.16 -12.84 -1.26
C PRO A 283 -10.86 -12.64 0.22
N LEU A 284 -10.98 -13.68 1.01
CA LEU A 284 -10.64 -13.65 2.44
C LEU A 284 -9.11 -13.58 2.63
N TYR A 285 -8.36 -14.20 1.72
CA TYR A 285 -6.91 -14.31 1.74
C TYR A 285 -6.30 -13.90 0.40
N ALA A 286 -5.03 -13.49 0.43
CA ALA A 286 -4.28 -13.20 -0.79
C ALA A 286 -3.59 -14.46 -1.38
N HIS A 287 -3.51 -15.56 -0.64
CA HIS A 287 -2.64 -16.70 -0.95
C HIS A 287 -2.89 -17.32 -2.33
N GLU A 288 -4.12 -17.39 -2.81
CA GLU A 288 -4.44 -17.91 -4.15
C GLU A 288 -3.82 -17.08 -5.29
N PHE A 289 -3.55 -15.80 -5.03
CA PHE A 289 -3.09 -14.85 -6.03
C PHE A 289 -1.58 -14.58 -5.96
N THR A 290 -0.93 -15.03 -4.91
CA THR A 290 0.51 -14.78 -4.70
C THR A 290 1.38 -15.51 -5.70
N SER A 291 0.99 -16.73 -6.11
CA SER A 291 1.69 -17.48 -7.14
C SER A 291 1.72 -16.75 -8.48
N SER A 292 0.63 -16.07 -8.84
CA SER A 292 0.54 -15.25 -10.05
C SER A 292 1.49 -14.05 -10.01
N LEU A 293 1.75 -13.49 -8.82
CA LEU A 293 2.69 -12.39 -8.64
C LEU A 293 4.14 -12.91 -8.59
N PHE A 294 4.40 -13.96 -7.81
CA PHE A 294 5.76 -14.41 -7.46
C PHE A 294 6.32 -15.50 -8.39
N GLY A 295 5.45 -16.18 -9.16
CA GLY A 295 5.72 -17.50 -9.75
C GLY A 295 7.03 -17.66 -10.49
N ASP A 296 7.46 -16.64 -11.20
CA ASP A 296 8.51 -16.78 -12.21
C ASP A 296 9.90 -16.30 -11.77
N SER A 297 10.02 -15.48 -10.70
CA SER A 297 11.33 -15.03 -10.20
C SER A 297 11.97 -16.08 -9.30
N ASP A 298 13.28 -16.27 -9.40
CA ASP A 298 14.02 -17.23 -8.57
C ASP A 298 14.19 -16.72 -7.13
N VAL A 299 14.34 -15.40 -6.95
CA VAL A 299 14.50 -14.76 -5.65
C VAL A 299 13.53 -13.61 -5.50
N ILE A 300 12.81 -13.59 -4.38
CA ILE A 300 11.86 -12.55 -4.02
C ILE A 300 12.27 -11.96 -2.68
N LEU A 301 12.70 -10.70 -2.74
CA LEU A 301 13.09 -9.94 -1.56
C LEU A 301 11.91 -9.09 -1.07
N HIS A 302 11.40 -9.43 0.10
CA HIS A 302 10.35 -8.69 0.78
C HIS A 302 10.98 -7.70 1.77
N MET A 303 10.75 -6.41 1.61
CA MET A 303 11.27 -5.37 2.48
C MET A 303 10.16 -4.51 3.07
N SER A 304 10.26 -4.24 4.35
CA SER A 304 9.39 -3.29 5.06
C SER A 304 10.06 -2.79 6.33
N ALA A 305 9.57 -1.68 6.85
CA ALA A 305 9.94 -1.22 8.19
C ALA A 305 9.52 -2.23 9.26
N PHE A 306 8.33 -2.78 9.10
CA PHE A 306 7.79 -3.84 9.94
C PHE A 306 6.70 -4.60 9.17
N PRO A 307 7.00 -5.78 8.61
CA PRO A 307 6.01 -6.59 7.90
C PRO A 307 5.02 -7.33 8.83
N GLY A 308 5.28 -7.33 10.13
CA GLY A 308 4.60 -8.11 11.15
C GLY A 308 5.49 -9.24 11.68
N ASP A 309 4.90 -10.20 12.36
CA ASP A 309 5.59 -11.44 12.71
C ASP A 309 5.65 -12.40 11.52
N LYS A 310 6.64 -13.31 11.55
CA LYS A 310 6.91 -14.23 10.44
C LYS A 310 5.72 -15.13 10.11
N ILE A 311 5.07 -15.68 11.14
CA ILE A 311 3.99 -16.66 10.97
C ILE A 311 2.79 -16.01 10.29
N THR A 312 2.28 -14.90 10.86
CA THR A 312 1.12 -14.18 10.32
C THR A 312 1.38 -13.67 8.90
N TYR A 313 2.59 -13.12 8.66
CA TYR A 313 2.97 -12.64 7.34
C TYR A 313 2.99 -13.75 6.28
N CYS A 314 3.62 -14.88 6.59
CA CYS A 314 3.69 -16.01 5.66
C CYS A 314 2.31 -16.60 5.39
N GLN A 315 1.49 -16.80 6.43
CA GLN A 315 0.12 -17.31 6.29
C GLN A 315 -0.76 -16.40 5.42
N SER A 316 -0.66 -15.08 5.58
CA SER A 316 -1.40 -14.12 4.76
C SER A 316 -1.09 -14.24 3.26
N LEU A 317 0.12 -14.70 2.92
CA LEU A 317 0.59 -14.84 1.55
C LEU A 317 0.65 -16.30 1.07
N GLY A 318 0.22 -17.27 1.88
CA GLY A 318 0.27 -18.70 1.54
C GLY A 318 1.70 -19.25 1.42
N LEU A 319 2.63 -18.68 2.15
CA LEU A 319 4.02 -19.13 2.19
C LEU A 319 4.23 -20.06 3.40
N ASP A 320 4.99 -21.14 3.23
CA ASP A 320 5.45 -21.92 4.38
C ASP A 320 6.52 -21.10 5.14
N PRO A 321 6.34 -20.82 6.43
CA PRO A 321 7.35 -20.12 7.21
C PRO A 321 8.73 -20.79 7.18
N ASN A 322 8.81 -22.09 6.99
CA ASN A 322 10.09 -22.81 6.91
C ASN A 322 10.85 -22.52 5.60
N ASP A 323 10.14 -22.20 4.53
CA ASP A 323 10.71 -21.88 3.21
C ASP A 323 11.03 -20.39 3.05
N VAL A 324 10.88 -19.60 4.12
CA VAL A 324 11.15 -18.16 4.11
C VAL A 324 12.34 -17.84 5.00
N ALA A 325 13.39 -17.26 4.42
CA ALA A 325 14.48 -16.68 5.19
C ALA A 325 14.04 -15.32 5.77
N TRP A 326 14.28 -15.09 7.07
CA TRP A 326 13.79 -13.91 7.76
C TRP A 326 14.85 -13.26 8.64
N ILE A 327 15.08 -11.95 8.44
CA ILE A 327 15.93 -11.15 9.31
C ILE A 327 15.21 -9.90 9.78
N GLY A 328 15.31 -9.60 11.09
CA GLY A 328 14.90 -8.32 11.66
C GLY A 328 16.12 -7.48 12.02
N LEU A 329 16.23 -6.30 11.47
CA LEU A 329 17.24 -5.31 11.81
C LEU A 329 16.69 -4.34 12.85
N GLY A 330 17.46 -4.01 13.86
CA GLY A 330 17.09 -2.99 14.83
C GLY A 330 17.14 -1.57 14.22
N SER A 331 16.55 -0.57 14.87
CA SER A 331 16.69 0.81 14.47
C SER A 331 18.16 1.29 14.57
N THR A 332 18.57 2.14 13.63
CA THR A 332 19.87 2.84 13.67
C THR A 332 19.79 4.11 14.51
N PHE A 333 18.56 4.58 14.82
CA PHE A 333 18.36 5.85 15.50
C PHE A 333 18.46 5.71 17.00
N PRO A 334 19.13 6.64 17.70
CA PRO A 334 19.20 6.65 19.16
C PRO A 334 17.79 6.59 19.78
N VAL A 335 17.66 5.83 20.85
CA VAL A 335 16.36 5.65 21.53
C VAL A 335 15.86 6.97 22.11
N GLU A 336 16.77 7.77 22.65
CA GLU A 336 16.51 9.09 23.21
C GLU A 336 15.99 10.12 22.19
N ASN A 337 16.25 9.89 20.89
CA ASN A 337 15.77 10.75 19.82
C ASN A 337 14.32 10.43 19.39
N ARG A 338 13.77 9.28 19.82
CA ARG A 338 12.45 8.79 19.39
C ARG A 338 11.61 8.20 20.53
N PRO A 339 11.47 8.89 21.68
CA PRO A 339 10.71 8.38 22.80
C PRO A 339 9.23 8.22 22.45
N ILE A 340 8.62 7.12 22.92
CA ILE A 340 7.22 6.78 22.74
C ILE A 340 6.56 6.72 24.11
N HIS A 341 5.81 7.75 24.46
CA HIS A 341 5.09 7.84 25.73
C HIS A 341 3.72 7.18 25.64
N ILE A 342 3.47 6.19 26.48
CA ILE A 342 2.13 5.65 26.69
C ILE A 342 1.41 6.59 27.68
N ALA A 343 0.69 7.57 27.13
CA ALA A 343 0.04 8.66 27.88
C ALA A 343 -1.49 8.48 27.86
N SER A 344 -1.96 7.31 28.26
CA SER A 344 -3.34 6.89 28.18
C SER A 344 -4.30 7.83 28.91
N VAL A 345 -5.30 8.36 28.21
CA VAL A 345 -6.33 9.25 28.76
C VAL A 345 -7.70 8.59 28.91
N GLY A 346 -7.86 7.41 28.32
CA GLY A 346 -9.09 6.61 28.29
C GLY A 346 -9.23 5.85 26.98
N SER A 347 -10.21 4.95 26.89
CA SER A 347 -10.47 4.18 25.66
C SER A 347 -11.20 5.04 24.62
N MET A 348 -10.70 5.01 23.39
CA MET A 348 -11.31 5.66 22.22
C MET A 348 -12.23 4.71 21.43
N SER A 349 -12.70 3.63 22.07
CA SER A 349 -13.73 2.75 21.51
C SER A 349 -15.04 3.50 21.31
N MET A 350 -15.93 3.01 20.41
CA MET A 350 -17.22 3.66 20.15
C MET A 350 -18.09 3.84 21.41
N ARG A 351 -17.94 2.96 22.41
CA ARG A 351 -18.69 3.05 23.67
C ARG A 351 -18.19 4.13 24.62
N ASN A 352 -16.89 4.41 24.58
CA ASN A 352 -16.22 5.26 25.56
C ASN A 352 -15.77 6.61 24.99
N ILE A 353 -15.81 6.78 23.68
CA ILE A 353 -15.25 7.93 22.98
C ILE A 353 -15.80 9.26 23.49
N ASP A 354 -17.12 9.36 23.76
CA ASP A 354 -17.75 10.61 24.16
C ASP A 354 -17.32 11.04 25.58
N ALA A 355 -17.04 10.07 26.46
CA ALA A 355 -16.49 10.35 27.80
C ALA A 355 -14.97 10.65 27.76
N THR A 356 -14.23 10.03 26.84
CA THR A 356 -12.77 10.19 26.76
C THR A 356 -12.35 11.43 25.99
N LEU A 357 -13.14 11.87 25.02
CA LEU A 357 -12.80 12.95 24.09
C LEU A 357 -12.47 14.28 24.79
N PRO A 358 -13.21 14.76 25.82
CA PRO A 358 -12.85 16.00 26.54
C PRO A 358 -11.48 15.92 27.22
N VAL A 359 -11.12 14.74 27.73
CA VAL A 359 -9.82 14.50 28.36
C VAL A 359 -8.71 14.49 27.30
N LEU A 360 -8.94 13.83 26.17
CA LEU A 360 -8.03 13.83 25.03
C LEU A 360 -7.73 15.25 24.54
N ILE A 361 -8.76 16.08 24.34
CA ILE A 361 -8.63 17.49 23.93
C ILE A 361 -7.78 18.27 24.92
N LYS A 362 -8.09 18.16 26.21
CA LYS A 362 -7.34 18.87 27.29
C LYS A 362 -5.85 18.50 27.25
N TYR A 363 -5.51 17.25 27.10
CA TYR A 363 -4.11 16.82 27.04
C TYR A 363 -3.45 17.18 25.70
N THR A 364 -4.20 17.18 24.59
CA THR A 364 -3.70 17.67 23.30
C THR A 364 -3.29 19.13 23.38
N ILE A 365 -4.11 20.00 23.99
CA ILE A 365 -3.78 21.41 24.21
C ILE A 365 -2.48 21.53 25.02
N ARG A 366 -2.34 20.80 26.12
CA ARG A 366 -1.10 20.81 26.94
C ARG A 366 0.16 20.39 26.17
N ILE A 367 0.02 19.42 25.27
CA ILE A 367 1.14 18.99 24.40
C ILE A 367 1.44 20.11 23.40
N MET A 368 0.44 20.75 22.82
CA MET A 368 0.61 21.88 21.91
C MET A 368 1.23 23.10 22.61
N ASP A 369 0.89 23.37 23.87
CA ASP A 369 1.53 24.40 24.69
C ASP A 369 3.02 24.10 24.92
N LYS A 370 3.33 22.82 25.24
CA LYS A 370 4.72 22.38 25.42
C LYS A 370 5.56 22.52 24.13
N PHE A 371 4.95 22.32 22.99
CA PHE A 371 5.59 22.41 21.67
C PHE A 371 5.03 23.59 20.86
N HIS A 372 4.89 24.74 21.51
CA HIS A 372 4.27 25.93 20.92
C HIS A 372 5.03 26.47 19.70
N ASP A 373 6.34 26.24 19.63
CA ASP A 373 7.28 26.67 18.60
C ASP A 373 7.58 25.59 17.55
N LYS A 374 6.97 24.39 17.65
CA LYS A 374 7.31 23.23 16.83
C LYS A 374 6.11 22.72 16.03
N LYS A 375 6.39 22.27 14.82
CA LYS A 375 5.42 21.56 13.98
C LYS A 375 5.08 20.19 14.55
N GLY A 376 3.83 19.76 14.36
CA GLY A 376 3.33 18.50 14.92
C GLY A 376 2.32 17.77 14.04
N LEU A 377 2.02 16.53 14.43
CA LEU A 377 1.10 15.65 13.72
C LEU A 377 0.17 14.94 14.70
N ILE A 378 -1.13 14.90 14.42
CA ILE A 378 -2.13 14.20 15.23
C ILE A 378 -2.82 13.15 14.38
N HIS A 379 -2.56 11.87 14.65
CA HIS A 379 -3.23 10.72 14.04
C HIS A 379 -4.53 10.41 14.80
N CYS A 380 -5.67 10.72 14.19
CA CYS A 380 -6.98 10.53 14.81
C CYS A 380 -7.59 9.15 14.54
N ASN A 381 -7.25 8.52 13.42
CA ASN A 381 -7.82 7.25 12.94
C ASN A 381 -9.37 7.20 12.99
N SER A 382 -10.01 8.39 12.94
CA SER A 382 -11.46 8.57 12.95
C SER A 382 -11.80 10.01 12.56
N TYR A 383 -12.70 10.17 11.61
CA TYR A 383 -13.21 11.49 11.23
C TYR A 383 -13.94 12.17 12.40
N LYS A 384 -14.73 11.41 13.21
CA LYS A 384 -15.39 11.96 14.42
C LYS A 384 -14.38 12.57 15.41
N VAL A 385 -13.28 11.86 15.67
CA VAL A 385 -12.21 12.36 16.56
C VAL A 385 -11.49 13.54 15.95
N GLY A 386 -11.18 13.47 14.65
CA GLY A 386 -10.51 14.57 13.94
C GLY A 386 -11.34 15.86 13.94
N GLN A 387 -12.64 15.76 13.64
CA GLN A 387 -13.53 16.92 13.66
C GLN A 387 -13.64 17.52 15.05
N ALA A 388 -13.84 16.70 16.08
CA ALA A 388 -13.97 17.19 17.45
C ALA A 388 -12.68 17.86 17.98
N LEU A 389 -11.51 17.32 17.60
CA LEU A 389 -10.22 17.98 17.90
C LEU A 389 -10.08 19.29 17.14
N TYR A 390 -10.44 19.32 15.86
CA TYR A 390 -10.40 20.54 15.05
C TYR A 390 -11.28 21.65 15.66
N ASP A 391 -12.55 21.33 15.96
CA ASP A 391 -13.50 22.29 16.51
C ASP A 391 -13.00 22.84 17.86
N ALA A 392 -12.58 21.95 18.76
CA ALA A 392 -12.11 22.36 20.10
C ALA A 392 -10.80 23.16 20.05
N LEU A 393 -9.85 22.82 19.16
CA LEU A 393 -8.58 23.53 19.05
C LEU A 393 -8.71 24.87 18.31
N ASN A 394 -9.70 24.98 17.43
CA ASN A 394 -10.00 26.22 16.72
C ASN A 394 -10.53 27.32 17.67
N ASP A 395 -11.08 26.94 18.82
CA ASP A 395 -11.53 27.86 19.88
C ASP A 395 -10.42 28.21 20.88
N THR A 396 -9.17 27.87 20.60
CA THR A 396 -8.00 28.12 21.45
C THR A 396 -7.01 29.10 20.81
N ALA A 397 -5.98 29.50 21.56
CA ALA A 397 -4.84 30.24 21.02
C ALA A 397 -4.06 29.51 19.91
N HIS A 398 -4.35 28.23 19.67
CA HIS A 398 -3.71 27.41 18.65
C HIS A 398 -4.45 27.42 17.30
N SER A 399 -5.58 28.10 17.16
CA SER A 399 -6.45 28.09 15.97
C SER A 399 -5.68 28.33 14.65
N ASN A 400 -4.76 29.29 14.65
CA ASN A 400 -3.97 29.63 13.47
C ASN A 400 -2.86 28.61 13.11
N ARG A 401 -2.68 27.58 13.93
CA ARG A 401 -1.69 26.51 13.71
C ARG A 401 -2.30 25.26 13.08
N ILE A 402 -3.63 25.14 13.08
CA ILE A 402 -4.32 23.88 12.76
C ILE A 402 -4.56 23.75 11.26
N ILE A 403 -4.17 22.60 10.72
CA ILE A 403 -4.49 22.18 9.35
C ILE A 403 -5.28 20.87 9.45
N TYR A 404 -6.52 20.85 8.95
CA TYR A 404 -7.38 19.66 8.99
C TYR A 404 -7.96 19.37 7.62
N PRO A 405 -7.38 18.42 6.85
CA PRO A 405 -7.95 17.96 5.57
C PRO A 405 -9.22 17.14 5.83
N LYS A 406 -10.34 17.56 5.22
CA LYS A 406 -11.65 16.92 5.37
C LYS A 406 -11.84 15.74 4.42
N SER A 407 -11.04 15.65 3.38
CA SER A 407 -11.12 14.60 2.36
C SER A 407 -9.75 14.02 2.00
N ALA A 408 -9.75 12.95 1.22
CA ALA A 408 -8.52 12.32 0.72
C ALA A 408 -7.79 13.21 -0.29
N GLU A 409 -8.55 13.98 -1.07
CA GLU A 409 -8.06 14.88 -2.10
C GLU A 409 -7.34 16.09 -1.51
N GLU A 410 -7.79 16.59 -0.36
CA GLU A 410 -7.19 17.72 0.34
C GLU A 410 -5.85 17.40 1.04
N ARG A 411 -5.52 16.11 1.22
CA ARG A 411 -4.35 15.68 2.01
C ARG A 411 -3.02 16.16 1.44
N GLU A 412 -2.86 16.11 0.13
CA GLU A 412 -1.63 16.55 -0.52
C GLU A 412 -1.42 18.06 -0.38
N GLN A 413 -2.50 18.83 -0.55
CA GLN A 413 -2.47 20.27 -0.34
C GLN A 413 -2.18 20.61 1.12
N ALA A 414 -2.84 19.96 2.08
CA ALA A 414 -2.60 20.15 3.51
C ALA A 414 -1.15 19.85 3.91
N PHE A 415 -0.55 18.81 3.33
CA PHE A 415 0.87 18.52 3.54
C PHE A 415 1.78 19.59 2.95
N ASN A 416 1.50 20.07 1.75
CA ASN A 416 2.27 21.13 1.10
C ASN A 416 2.18 22.45 1.87
N ASP A 417 0.98 22.81 2.34
CA ASP A 417 0.76 24.01 3.18
C ASP A 417 1.55 23.91 4.48
N HIS A 418 1.52 22.76 5.13
CA HIS A 418 2.29 22.48 6.33
C HIS A 418 3.80 22.55 6.08
N ALA A 419 4.28 21.89 5.01
CA ALA A 419 5.70 21.86 4.69
C ALA A 419 6.26 23.26 4.41
N ASN A 420 5.52 24.08 3.66
CA ASN A 420 5.93 25.42 3.23
C ASN A 420 5.67 26.50 4.30
N SER A 421 4.85 26.22 5.32
CA SER A 421 4.56 27.18 6.38
C SER A 421 5.81 27.47 7.23
N LYS A 422 6.02 28.75 7.53
CA LYS A 422 7.03 29.19 8.52
C LYS A 422 6.50 29.12 9.95
N MET A 423 5.19 28.96 10.11
CA MET A 423 4.56 28.82 11.42
C MET A 423 4.68 27.38 11.94
N PRO A 424 4.64 27.16 13.24
CA PRO A 424 4.64 25.83 13.87
C PRO A 424 3.27 25.14 13.72
N THR A 425 2.88 24.84 12.46
CA THR A 425 1.59 24.23 12.13
C THR A 425 1.45 22.81 12.65
N VAL A 426 0.21 22.36 12.83
CA VAL A 426 -0.15 21.02 13.30
C VAL A 426 -1.19 20.42 12.35
N ILE A 427 -0.88 19.27 11.76
CA ILE A 427 -1.84 18.54 10.93
C ILE A 427 -2.64 17.58 11.82
N ILE A 428 -3.96 17.67 11.75
CA ILE A 428 -4.88 16.68 12.31
C ILE A 428 -5.32 15.77 11.16
N SER A 429 -5.02 14.46 11.22
CA SER A 429 -5.39 13.58 10.11
C SER A 429 -5.95 12.24 10.57
N PRO A 430 -7.10 11.82 10.02
CA PRO A 430 -7.66 10.49 10.27
C PRO A 430 -6.91 9.38 9.49
N SER A 431 -6.06 9.71 8.52
CA SER A 431 -5.54 8.71 7.58
C SER A 431 -4.14 8.98 7.00
N MET A 432 -3.38 9.93 7.52
CA MET A 432 -1.99 10.21 7.06
C MET A 432 -0.95 9.27 7.68
N THR A 433 -1.25 8.00 7.79
CA THR A 433 -0.29 7.00 8.30
C THR A 433 0.67 6.50 7.24
N GLU A 434 0.37 6.71 5.95
CA GLU A 434 1.21 6.27 4.83
C GLU A 434 1.35 7.38 3.77
N GLY A 435 2.49 7.41 3.08
CA GLY A 435 2.70 8.22 1.87
C GLY A 435 3.33 9.59 2.07
N PHE A 436 3.33 10.17 3.28
CA PHE A 436 3.94 11.48 3.54
C PHE A 436 5.16 11.36 4.46
N ASP A 437 6.16 12.18 4.22
CA ASP A 437 7.40 12.23 5.00
C ASP A 437 7.43 13.49 5.86
N PHE A 438 7.38 13.30 7.18
CA PHE A 438 7.40 14.38 8.17
C PHE A 438 8.76 14.52 8.86
N ALA A 439 9.84 14.15 8.18
CA ALA A 439 11.19 14.18 8.72
C ALA A 439 11.67 15.58 9.14
N GLY A 440 12.59 15.62 10.06
CA GLY A 440 13.25 16.83 10.53
C GLY A 440 12.28 17.82 11.20
N THR A 441 12.27 19.05 10.73
CA THR A 441 11.42 20.12 11.29
C THR A 441 9.96 20.06 10.84
N LEU A 442 9.58 19.09 9.99
CA LEU A 442 8.18 18.94 9.55
C LEU A 442 7.28 18.35 10.64
N ALA A 443 7.82 17.52 11.56
CA ALA A 443 7.12 17.17 12.79
C ALA A 443 8.11 16.71 13.85
N GLU A 444 8.24 17.48 14.93
CA GLU A 444 9.11 17.12 16.06
C GLU A 444 8.33 16.46 17.21
N TRP A 445 7.02 16.38 17.09
CA TRP A 445 6.14 15.66 18.00
C TRP A 445 4.92 15.12 17.25
N GLN A 446 4.36 14.04 17.78
CA GLN A 446 3.10 13.51 17.27
C GLN A 446 2.24 12.89 18.38
N ILE A 447 0.92 12.85 18.11
CA ILE A 447 -0.07 12.19 18.95
C ILE A 447 -0.72 11.07 18.11
N ILE A 448 -0.81 9.87 18.70
CA ILE A 448 -1.74 8.83 18.25
C ILE A 448 -2.95 8.91 19.18
N ALA A 449 -3.96 9.66 18.75
CA ALA A 449 -5.14 9.97 19.52
C ALA A 449 -6.06 8.76 19.71
N LYS A 450 -6.08 7.86 18.72
CA LYS A 450 -6.85 6.62 18.73
C LYS A 450 -6.02 5.49 18.15
N VAL A 451 -6.01 4.33 18.82
CA VAL A 451 -5.37 3.11 18.32
C VAL A 451 -6.04 2.70 17.00
N PRO A 452 -5.26 2.47 15.93
CA PRO A 452 -5.79 2.26 14.58
C PRO A 452 -6.25 0.82 14.34
N PHE A 453 -7.21 0.32 15.13
CA PHE A 453 -7.82 -0.96 14.85
C PHE A 453 -8.49 -0.96 13.47
N PRO A 454 -8.37 -2.03 12.68
CA PRO A 454 -9.12 -2.17 11.44
C PRO A 454 -10.64 -2.02 11.67
N ASN A 455 -11.33 -1.41 10.71
CA ASN A 455 -12.74 -1.05 10.88
C ASN A 455 -13.65 -2.29 10.95
N MET A 456 -14.25 -2.53 12.10
CA MET A 456 -15.23 -3.61 12.31
C MET A 456 -16.59 -3.39 11.63
N GLY A 457 -16.81 -2.23 11.02
CA GLY A 457 -17.94 -2.00 10.12
C GLY A 457 -17.74 -2.65 8.73
N ASP A 458 -16.52 -2.99 8.36
CA ASP A 458 -16.21 -3.72 7.12
C ASP A 458 -16.43 -5.22 7.34
N LYS A 459 -17.32 -5.83 6.56
CA LYS A 459 -17.66 -7.25 6.65
C LYS A 459 -16.48 -8.18 6.40
N HIS A 460 -15.58 -7.79 5.51
CA HIS A 460 -14.34 -8.53 5.25
C HIS A 460 -13.44 -8.53 6.49
N THR A 461 -13.22 -7.38 7.11
CA THR A 461 -12.45 -7.26 8.35
C THR A 461 -13.03 -8.09 9.49
N CYS A 462 -14.37 -8.07 9.67
CA CYS A 462 -15.04 -8.91 10.66
C CYS A 462 -14.74 -10.38 10.42
N LYS A 463 -15.00 -10.86 9.20
CA LYS A 463 -14.79 -12.27 8.85
C LYS A 463 -13.33 -12.69 8.97
N ARG A 464 -12.39 -11.83 8.54
CA ARG A 464 -10.95 -12.09 8.63
C ARG A 464 -10.50 -12.19 10.10
N LYS A 465 -11.01 -11.31 10.97
CA LYS A 465 -10.76 -11.37 12.42
C LYS A 465 -11.34 -12.64 13.06
N ASP A 466 -12.56 -13.06 12.65
CA ASP A 466 -13.20 -14.26 13.21
C ASP A 466 -12.39 -15.53 12.96
N VAL A 467 -11.70 -15.58 11.81
CA VAL A 467 -10.85 -16.73 11.44
C VAL A 467 -9.39 -16.58 11.90
N ASP A 468 -8.93 -15.35 12.10
CA ASP A 468 -7.54 -15.05 12.50
C ASP A 468 -7.46 -13.75 13.30
N ASP A 469 -7.63 -13.86 14.63
CA ASP A 469 -7.52 -12.72 15.55
C ASP A 469 -6.08 -12.17 15.63
N ASN A 470 -5.06 -13.00 15.34
CA ASN A 470 -3.67 -12.53 15.29
C ASN A 470 -3.42 -11.60 14.10
N TRP A 471 -4.02 -11.88 12.95
CA TRP A 471 -4.01 -10.96 11.81
C TRP A 471 -4.57 -9.57 12.19
N TYR A 472 -5.72 -9.53 12.86
CA TYR A 472 -6.36 -8.28 13.28
C TYR A 472 -5.48 -7.45 14.23
N LYS A 473 -4.86 -8.11 15.22
CA LYS A 473 -3.91 -7.48 16.13
C LYS A 473 -2.67 -7.00 15.37
N MET A 474 -2.15 -7.82 14.45
CA MET A 474 -0.95 -7.50 13.69
C MET A 474 -1.17 -6.31 12.76
N GLU A 475 -2.32 -6.17 12.10
CA GLU A 475 -2.67 -5.00 11.29
C GLU A 475 -2.66 -3.73 12.15
N THR A 476 -3.21 -3.80 13.36
CA THR A 476 -3.17 -2.69 14.33
C THR A 476 -1.74 -2.31 14.71
N ILE A 477 -0.93 -3.31 15.08
CA ILE A 477 0.46 -3.10 15.51
C ILE A 477 1.31 -2.54 14.36
N LYS A 478 1.17 -3.07 13.14
CA LYS A 478 1.85 -2.55 11.94
C LYS A 478 1.58 -1.06 11.76
N THR A 479 0.31 -0.66 11.86
CA THR A 479 -0.09 0.75 11.69
C THR A 479 0.49 1.65 12.78
N ILE A 480 0.48 1.20 14.05
CA ILE A 480 1.09 1.94 15.17
C ILE A 480 2.60 2.12 14.95
N VAL A 481 3.30 1.03 14.64
CA VAL A 481 4.76 1.03 14.44
C VAL A 481 5.15 1.97 13.31
N GLN A 482 4.39 1.95 12.21
CA GLN A 482 4.61 2.84 11.07
C GLN A 482 4.32 4.30 11.39
N ALA A 483 3.22 4.59 12.10
CA ALA A 483 2.91 5.95 12.54
C ALA A 483 4.04 6.50 13.42
N CYS A 484 4.54 5.72 14.39
CA CYS A 484 5.66 6.13 15.24
C CYS A 484 6.96 6.41 14.45
N GLY A 485 7.14 5.77 13.29
CA GLY A 485 8.32 5.95 12.43
C GLY A 485 8.25 7.14 11.47
N ARG A 486 7.23 8.01 11.55
CA ARG A 486 7.04 9.12 10.59
C ARG A 486 7.90 10.34 10.85
N ILE A 487 8.17 10.64 12.10
CA ILE A 487 8.79 11.90 12.53
C ILE A 487 10.30 11.80 12.78
N VAL A 488 10.89 10.59 12.73
CA VAL A 488 12.33 10.38 12.87
C VAL A 488 12.81 9.53 11.69
N ARG A 489 13.61 10.11 10.81
CA ARG A 489 14.08 9.52 9.56
C ARG A 489 15.60 9.47 9.43
N SER A 490 16.31 10.21 10.27
CA SER A 490 17.77 10.27 10.33
C SER A 490 18.27 10.10 11.77
N GLU A 491 19.55 9.91 11.94
CA GLU A 491 20.20 9.79 13.26
C GLU A 491 20.14 11.10 14.06
N THR A 492 20.00 12.24 13.37
CA THR A 492 19.97 13.59 13.96
C THR A 492 18.55 14.07 14.22
N ASP A 493 17.53 13.46 13.62
CA ASP A 493 16.14 13.83 13.88
C ASP A 493 15.75 13.51 15.32
N LYS A 494 14.92 14.38 15.90
CA LYS A 494 14.34 14.19 17.23
C LYS A 494 12.83 14.34 17.14
N GLY A 495 12.10 13.36 17.66
CA GLY A 495 10.65 13.41 17.64
C GLY A 495 10.03 12.61 18.78
N THR A 496 9.06 13.20 19.48
CA THR A 496 8.36 12.58 20.60
C THR A 496 6.99 12.09 20.17
N THR A 497 6.68 10.83 20.43
CA THR A 497 5.34 10.24 20.17
C THR A 497 4.57 10.10 21.49
N TYR A 498 3.29 10.49 21.48
CA TYR A 498 2.35 10.26 22.57
C TYR A 498 1.21 9.36 22.07
N ILE A 499 1.04 8.19 22.70
CA ILE A 499 -0.12 7.31 22.45
C ILE A 499 -1.11 7.54 23.57
N MET A 500 -2.28 8.12 23.25
CA MET A 500 -3.23 8.61 24.25
C MET A 500 -4.43 7.66 24.45
N ASP A 501 -4.71 6.77 23.53
CA ASP A 501 -5.77 5.77 23.67
C ASP A 501 -5.33 4.62 24.58
N SER A 502 -6.10 4.36 25.65
CA SER A 502 -5.78 3.31 26.61
C SER A 502 -5.87 1.88 26.03
N ASP A 503 -6.50 1.70 24.88
CA ASP A 503 -6.61 0.37 24.24
C ASP A 503 -5.23 -0.17 23.81
N ILE A 504 -4.21 0.67 23.72
CA ILE A 504 -2.80 0.24 23.51
C ILE A 504 -2.30 -0.64 24.66
N ASN A 505 -2.75 -0.38 25.91
CA ASN A 505 -2.28 -1.13 27.07
C ASN A 505 -2.63 -2.61 26.93
N ARG A 506 -3.84 -2.93 26.46
CA ARG A 506 -4.25 -4.33 26.24
C ARG A 506 -3.37 -5.02 25.20
N LEU A 507 -2.98 -4.33 24.13
CA LEU A 507 -2.05 -4.88 23.14
C LEU A 507 -0.68 -5.14 23.75
N LEU A 508 -0.17 -4.20 24.55
CA LEU A 508 1.14 -4.32 25.19
C LEU A 508 1.17 -5.39 26.29
N ASP A 509 0.12 -5.51 27.09
CA ASP A 509 0.06 -6.45 28.21
C ASP A 509 -0.02 -7.90 27.73
N TYR A 510 -0.77 -8.17 26.66
CA TYR A 510 -1.04 -9.53 26.20
C TYR A 510 -0.31 -9.92 24.90
N ASN A 511 0.21 -8.95 24.15
CA ASN A 511 0.79 -9.19 22.82
C ASN A 511 2.09 -8.38 22.60
N SER A 512 2.84 -8.08 23.64
CA SER A 512 4.11 -7.33 23.52
C SER A 512 5.13 -8.04 22.64
N ASN A 513 5.09 -9.37 22.59
CA ASN A 513 5.96 -10.20 21.73
C ASN A 513 5.72 -9.96 20.24
N LEU A 514 4.58 -9.41 19.85
CA LEU A 514 4.26 -9.06 18.45
C LEU A 514 4.85 -7.70 18.03
N PHE A 515 5.27 -6.88 18.98
CA PHE A 515 5.93 -5.61 18.67
C PHE A 515 7.43 -5.80 18.37
N PRO A 516 8.01 -5.02 17.45
CA PRO A 516 9.44 -5.10 17.21
C PRO A 516 10.24 -4.59 18.42
N LYS A 517 11.32 -5.30 18.77
CA LYS A 517 12.15 -4.98 19.94
C LYS A 517 12.65 -3.54 19.95
N TRP A 518 13.00 -3.01 18.79
CA TRP A 518 13.47 -1.62 18.66
C TRP A 518 12.39 -0.58 18.97
N TRP A 519 11.11 -0.90 18.79
CA TRP A 519 9.99 -0.05 19.16
C TRP A 519 9.75 -0.11 20.67
N LEU A 520 9.74 -1.32 21.24
CA LEU A 520 9.59 -1.51 22.68
C LEU A 520 10.71 -0.82 23.47
N SER A 521 11.94 -0.82 22.96
CA SER A 521 13.07 -0.14 23.62
C SER A 521 12.90 1.38 23.73
N ALA A 522 12.10 1.99 22.85
CA ALA A 522 11.80 3.43 22.86
C ALA A 522 10.57 3.78 23.70
N MET A 523 9.83 2.79 24.19
CA MET A 523 8.60 2.97 24.94
C MET A 523 8.89 3.43 26.36
N ILE A 524 8.14 4.44 26.79
CA ILE A 524 8.14 4.97 28.15
C ILE A 524 6.71 4.80 28.68
N ARG A 525 6.56 3.86 29.60
CA ARG A 525 5.28 3.62 30.30
C ARG A 525 5.40 4.17 31.72
N ARG A 526 4.54 5.11 32.07
CA ARG A 526 4.46 5.70 33.41
C ARG A 526 3.28 5.14 34.19
#